data_0fcd573cf95150c19fc454651c62ae07
#
_entry.id   0fcd573cf95150c19fc454651c62ae07
#
_cell.length_a   1.000
_cell.length_b   1.000
_cell.length_c   1.000
_cell.angle_alpha   90.00
_cell.angle_beta   90.00
_cell.angle_gamma   90.00
#
_symmetry.space_group_name_H-M   'P 1'
#
loop_
_entity.id
_entity.type
_entity.pdbx_description
1 polymer ?
#
loop_
_entity_poly.entity_id
_entity_poly.type
_entity_poly.pdbx_seq_one_letter_code
_entity_poly.pdbx_strand_id
1 'polypeptide(L)'
;MVINKWVFVYSEGHSLIKNGAWFVGFTDFSNVPGMLNDILYINRDGLQICYTTQEELDRVKEEGKVFFNETYQKKFKKAIDKCINNFIMLYDSYKTMNLRKLTNKELLCLFNKYIECECVLLAHYQVGGGRSFPLLEKYVKDGLVKQFSESEFNKNCTLLLSSHEIDILEKEEISLLDLGLNPSDEVLLEHANNYSFQFYNTYEIEIILNFLKERSKKLNQDYGSSKNYLEKKNKRKKLLLNEQKKQFNKIKNKKLKNLILFLREQGKLRLEYKEWKAGEEYKFLELFREISRRIGISLKEYLSTYKIEDTQLFLNKGKTIELKERDARKKIFVYFQKDGKKQFASGNKAEYLVEKILGKSKNKLTELKGISASSGKVTGKIRIILPIGIKEVQEDMKHFEEGDILVTTMTQPNILLIMKKASAIITDQGGMTSHAAVISRELGVPCIVGTYNATRILNNGDLVE
;
A
#
# COMPACT_ATOMS: atom_id res chain seq x y z
N MET A 1 20.08 12.68 -28.01
CA MET A 1 20.03 12.57 -26.54
C MET A 1 18.63 12.06 -26.17
N VAL A 2 18.48 10.79 -25.86
CA VAL A 2 17.17 10.23 -25.44
C VAL A 2 16.93 10.76 -24.02
N ILE A 3 15.95 11.66 -23.87
CA ILE A 3 15.50 12.09 -22.53
C ILE A 3 14.82 10.86 -21.92
N ASN A 4 15.43 10.21 -20.95
CA ASN A 4 14.84 9.11 -20.21
C ASN A 4 13.47 9.57 -19.67
N LYS A 5 12.40 9.02 -20.21
CA LYS A 5 11.05 9.40 -19.84
C LYS A 5 10.74 8.85 -18.45
N TRP A 6 10.57 9.73 -17.46
CA TRP A 6 10.12 9.38 -16.13
C TRP A 6 8.66 8.94 -16.18
N VAL A 7 8.38 7.81 -15.57
CA VAL A 7 7.07 7.16 -15.56
C VAL A 7 6.56 7.08 -14.12
N PHE A 8 5.30 7.41 -13.92
CA PHE A 8 4.64 7.24 -12.63
C PHE A 8 4.61 5.77 -12.21
N VAL A 9 4.87 5.51 -10.94
CA VAL A 9 4.88 4.16 -10.35
C VAL A 9 3.73 3.96 -9.38
N TYR A 10 3.62 4.84 -8.38
CA TYR A 10 2.54 4.82 -7.38
C TYR A 10 2.46 6.14 -6.62
N SER A 11 1.37 6.30 -5.85
CA SER A 11 1.19 7.41 -4.92
C SER A 11 0.54 6.89 -3.63
N GLU A 12 1.13 7.21 -2.49
CA GLU A 12 0.65 6.83 -1.15
C GLU A 12 0.98 7.97 -0.16
N GLY A 13 0.27 8.05 0.98
CA GLY A 13 0.67 8.92 2.09
C GLY A 13 1.72 8.22 2.98
N HIS A 14 2.78 8.91 3.40
CA HIS A 14 3.80 8.35 4.31
C HIS A 14 4.48 9.45 5.13
N SER A 15 4.92 9.12 6.36
CA SER A 15 5.84 9.97 7.12
C SER A 15 7.15 10.19 6.37
N LEU A 16 7.91 11.23 6.74
CA LEU A 16 9.22 11.47 6.11
C LEU A 16 10.23 10.36 6.45
N ILE A 17 10.14 9.80 7.65
CA ILE A 17 10.98 8.66 8.06
C ILE A 17 10.68 7.44 7.18
N LYS A 18 9.41 7.11 7.00
CA LYS A 18 8.99 6.00 6.15
C LYS A 18 9.34 6.21 4.68
N ASN A 19 9.21 7.44 4.18
CA ASN A 19 9.69 7.81 2.85
C ASN A 19 11.18 7.53 2.67
N GLY A 20 12.00 7.87 3.69
CA GLY A 20 13.43 7.58 3.70
C GLY A 20 13.72 6.08 3.70
N ALA A 21 13.03 5.31 4.55
CA ALA A 21 13.18 3.86 4.59
C ALA A 21 12.77 3.18 3.28
N TRP A 22 11.70 3.67 2.64
CA TRP A 22 11.28 3.19 1.31
C TRP A 22 12.33 3.51 0.24
N PHE A 23 12.89 4.71 0.27
CA PHE A 23 13.93 5.10 -0.68
C PHE A 23 15.17 4.20 -0.53
N VAL A 24 15.64 3.97 0.70
CA VAL A 24 16.74 3.04 0.99
C VAL A 24 16.38 1.61 0.59
N GLY A 25 15.17 1.13 0.95
CA GLY A 25 14.69 -0.19 0.59
C GLY A 25 14.64 -0.45 -0.91
N PHE A 26 14.42 0.59 -1.73
CA PHE A 26 14.45 0.47 -3.20
C PHE A 26 15.85 0.52 -3.80
N THR A 27 16.79 1.21 -3.17
CA THR A 27 18.05 1.57 -3.81
C THR A 27 19.26 0.79 -3.30
N ASP A 28 19.22 0.30 -2.05
CA ASP A 28 20.43 -0.20 -1.39
C ASP A 28 20.51 -1.74 -1.28
N PHE A 29 19.46 -2.46 -1.70
CA PHE A 29 19.39 -3.92 -1.62
C PHE A 29 19.60 -4.58 -2.98
N SER A 30 20.78 -4.40 -3.58
CA SER A 30 21.14 -4.91 -4.92
C SER A 30 21.00 -6.44 -5.11
N ASN A 31 20.98 -7.20 -4.02
CA ASN A 31 20.79 -8.66 -4.05
C ASN A 31 19.31 -9.09 -4.18
N VAL A 32 18.39 -8.14 -4.12
CA VAL A 32 16.96 -8.39 -4.27
C VAL A 32 16.56 -7.95 -5.68
N PRO A 33 16.03 -8.85 -6.54
CA PRO A 33 15.65 -8.48 -7.89
C PRO A 33 14.50 -7.46 -7.85
N GLY A 34 14.50 -6.52 -8.79
CA GLY A 34 13.42 -5.55 -8.89
C GLY A 34 13.64 -4.26 -8.12
N MET A 35 14.83 -4.02 -7.59
CA MET A 35 15.21 -2.73 -7.02
C MET A 35 15.35 -1.67 -8.12
N LEU A 36 15.01 -0.43 -7.81
CA LEU A 36 15.09 0.69 -8.74
C LEU A 36 16.40 1.47 -8.54
N ASN A 37 17.21 1.60 -9.60
CA ASN A 37 18.43 2.41 -9.58
C ASN A 37 18.14 3.89 -9.84
N ASP A 38 17.14 4.16 -10.71
CA ASP A 38 16.67 5.50 -11.00
C ASP A 38 15.29 5.69 -10.38
N ILE A 39 15.19 6.56 -9.38
CA ILE A 39 13.96 6.79 -8.63
C ILE A 39 13.82 8.25 -8.22
N LEU A 40 12.61 8.76 -8.30
CA LEU A 40 12.23 10.09 -7.85
C LEU A 40 11.00 9.98 -6.94
N TYR A 41 11.18 10.28 -5.68
CA TYR A 41 10.11 10.47 -4.71
C TYR A 41 9.84 11.93 -4.51
N ILE A 42 8.62 12.35 -4.74
CA ILE A 42 8.12 13.69 -4.44
C ILE A 42 7.06 13.54 -3.37
N ASN A 43 7.24 14.18 -2.24
CA ASN A 43 6.16 14.35 -1.26
C ASN A 43 5.71 15.81 -1.28
N ARG A 44 4.43 16.01 -1.50
CA ARG A 44 3.79 17.32 -1.44
C ARG A 44 2.56 17.23 -0.56
N ASP A 45 2.50 18.06 0.47
CA ASP A 45 1.37 18.12 1.42
C ASP A 45 1.00 16.74 2.00
N GLY A 46 2.00 15.89 2.28
CA GLY A 46 1.82 14.55 2.84
C GLY A 46 1.56 13.44 1.82
N LEU A 47 1.34 13.77 0.55
CA LEU A 47 1.17 12.77 -0.51
C LEU A 47 2.50 12.51 -1.21
N GLN A 48 2.98 11.28 -1.12
CA GLN A 48 4.16 10.81 -1.86
C GLN A 48 3.77 10.34 -3.25
N ILE A 49 4.55 10.75 -4.23
CA ILE A 49 4.46 10.28 -5.61
C ILE A 49 5.81 9.70 -6.01
N CYS A 50 5.81 8.49 -6.55
CA CYS A 50 7.00 7.79 -7.00
C CYS A 50 7.06 7.74 -8.52
N TYR A 51 8.21 8.11 -9.07
CA TYR A 51 8.54 7.96 -10.48
C TYR A 51 9.82 7.15 -10.64
N THR A 52 9.92 6.46 -11.77
CA THR A 52 11.16 5.82 -12.25
C THR A 52 11.27 5.98 -13.76
N THR A 53 12.35 5.50 -14.37
CA THR A 53 12.47 5.54 -15.83
C THR A 53 11.83 4.30 -16.47
N GLN A 54 11.45 4.40 -17.75
CA GLN A 54 10.96 3.24 -18.50
C GLN A 54 12.02 2.14 -18.60
N GLU A 55 13.28 2.54 -18.74
CA GLU A 55 14.44 1.62 -18.77
C GLU A 55 14.53 0.79 -17.49
N GLU A 56 14.34 1.41 -16.33
CA GLU A 56 14.31 0.72 -15.04
C GLU A 56 13.15 -0.28 -14.94
N LEU A 57 11.96 0.11 -15.40
CA LEU A 57 10.81 -0.81 -15.42
C LEU A 57 11.07 -2.02 -16.31
N ASP A 58 11.69 -1.81 -17.47
CA ASP A 58 12.02 -2.90 -18.39
C ASP A 58 13.11 -3.80 -17.79
N ARG A 59 14.12 -3.25 -17.13
CA ARG A 59 15.15 -4.00 -16.41
C ARG A 59 14.55 -4.85 -15.28
N VAL A 60 13.73 -4.25 -14.42
CA VAL A 60 13.08 -4.94 -13.29
C VAL A 60 12.18 -6.09 -13.79
N LYS A 61 11.46 -5.86 -14.89
CA LYS A 61 10.66 -6.89 -15.54
C LYS A 61 11.52 -8.06 -16.02
N GLU A 62 12.68 -7.79 -16.63
CA GLU A 62 13.61 -8.82 -17.09
C GLU A 62 14.24 -9.60 -15.92
N GLU A 63 14.66 -8.91 -14.86
CA GLU A 63 15.14 -9.52 -13.62
C GLU A 63 14.10 -10.47 -13.00
N GLY A 64 12.81 -10.16 -13.13
CA GLY A 64 11.73 -11.01 -12.69
C GLY A 64 11.71 -12.42 -13.28
N LYS A 65 12.48 -12.69 -14.37
CA LYS A 65 12.62 -14.04 -14.92
C LYS A 65 13.16 -15.07 -13.92
N VAL A 66 13.89 -14.63 -12.89
CA VAL A 66 14.39 -15.55 -11.83
C VAL A 66 13.25 -16.30 -11.14
N PHE A 67 12.04 -15.72 -11.10
CA PHE A 67 10.86 -16.33 -10.50
C PHE A 67 10.22 -17.45 -11.35
N PHE A 68 10.72 -17.73 -12.55
CA PHE A 68 10.39 -18.98 -13.24
C PHE A 68 11.05 -20.22 -12.59
N ASN A 69 12.00 -20.03 -11.67
CA ASN A 69 12.70 -21.07 -10.93
C ASN A 69 12.05 -21.32 -9.57
N GLU A 70 11.53 -22.53 -9.35
CA GLU A 70 10.85 -22.93 -8.11
C GLU A 70 11.75 -22.84 -6.87
N THR A 71 13.05 -23.15 -7.00
CA THR A 71 14.00 -23.03 -5.90
C THR A 71 14.16 -21.58 -5.47
N TYR A 72 14.21 -20.66 -6.44
CA TYR A 72 14.28 -19.24 -6.17
C TYR A 72 13.00 -18.72 -5.50
N GLN A 73 11.81 -19.14 -5.96
CA GLN A 73 10.53 -18.81 -5.34
C GLN A 73 10.52 -19.17 -3.84
N LYS A 74 10.98 -20.39 -3.50
CA LYS A 74 11.08 -20.86 -2.10
C LYS A 74 12.09 -20.05 -1.29
N LYS A 75 13.25 -19.72 -1.88
CA LYS A 75 14.28 -18.89 -1.24
C LYS A 75 13.73 -17.48 -0.94
N PHE A 76 13.03 -16.90 -1.89
CA PHE A 76 12.43 -15.58 -1.77
C PHE A 76 11.38 -15.54 -0.66
N LYS A 77 10.47 -16.53 -0.60
CA LYS A 77 9.49 -16.65 0.50
C LYS A 77 10.18 -16.72 1.86
N LYS A 78 11.19 -17.58 2.03
CA LYS A 78 11.93 -17.67 3.29
C LYS A 78 12.60 -16.35 3.68
N ALA A 79 13.07 -15.56 2.73
CA ALA A 79 13.66 -14.25 3.00
C ALA A 79 12.61 -13.28 3.56
N ILE A 80 11.42 -13.22 2.98
CA ILE A 80 10.32 -12.39 3.49
C ILE A 80 9.88 -12.86 4.87
N ASP A 81 9.68 -14.17 5.08
CA ASP A 81 9.28 -14.72 6.39
C ASP A 81 10.32 -14.35 7.47
N LYS A 82 11.62 -14.37 7.13
CA LYS A 82 12.69 -13.92 8.03
C LYS A 82 12.57 -12.42 8.36
N CYS A 83 12.27 -11.58 7.38
CA CYS A 83 12.09 -10.14 7.63
C CYS A 83 10.93 -9.88 8.59
N ILE A 84 9.80 -10.55 8.40
CA ILE A 84 8.64 -10.44 9.29
C ILE A 84 8.99 -10.92 10.71
N ASN A 85 9.65 -12.08 10.83
CA ASN A 85 10.05 -12.61 12.13
C ASN A 85 11.00 -11.65 12.88
N ASN A 86 11.91 -10.98 12.17
CA ASN A 86 12.78 -9.96 12.77
C ASN A 86 11.96 -8.78 13.33
N PHE A 87 10.94 -8.31 12.61
CA PHE A 87 10.03 -7.29 13.12
C PHE A 87 9.24 -7.75 14.34
N ILE A 88 8.71 -8.99 14.32
CA ILE A 88 7.97 -9.56 15.45
C ILE A 88 8.88 -9.60 16.69
N MET A 89 10.09 -10.11 16.55
CA MET A 89 11.06 -10.18 17.67
C MET A 89 11.42 -8.78 18.18
N LEU A 90 11.61 -7.82 17.29
CA LEU A 90 11.90 -6.44 17.68
C LEU A 90 10.71 -5.84 18.44
N TYR A 91 9.49 -6.00 17.93
CA TYR A 91 8.27 -5.50 18.55
C TYR A 91 8.04 -6.13 19.92
N ASP A 92 8.20 -7.46 20.05
CA ASP A 92 8.02 -8.16 21.30
C ASP A 92 9.02 -7.71 22.38
N SER A 93 10.25 -7.40 22.00
CA SER A 93 11.22 -6.81 22.92
C SER A 93 10.90 -5.36 23.28
N TYR A 94 10.38 -4.59 22.32
CA TYR A 94 10.09 -3.17 22.43
C TYR A 94 8.85 -2.87 23.28
N LYS A 95 7.73 -3.60 23.08
CA LYS A 95 6.42 -3.31 23.70
C LYS A 95 6.42 -3.30 25.25
N THR A 96 7.43 -3.92 25.87
CA THR A 96 7.60 -3.96 27.33
C THR A 96 8.60 -2.94 27.87
N MET A 97 9.27 -2.17 27.00
CA MET A 97 10.32 -1.24 27.39
C MET A 97 9.74 0.06 27.98
N ASN A 98 10.34 0.55 29.05
CA ASN A 98 10.08 1.91 29.51
C ASN A 98 11.01 2.89 28.77
N LEU A 99 10.55 3.42 27.65
CA LEU A 99 11.35 4.26 26.75
C LEU A 99 11.87 5.55 27.41
N ARG A 100 11.14 6.09 28.40
CA ARG A 100 11.57 7.31 29.13
C ARG A 100 12.85 7.11 29.93
N LYS A 101 13.13 5.87 30.35
CA LYS A 101 14.34 5.51 31.10
C LYS A 101 15.56 5.26 30.21
N LEU A 102 15.36 5.09 28.91
CA LEU A 102 16.45 4.84 27.97
C LEU A 102 17.28 6.11 27.74
N THR A 103 18.58 5.94 27.59
CA THR A 103 19.50 6.99 27.13
C THR A 103 19.25 7.27 25.64
N ASN A 104 19.74 8.41 25.13
CA ASN A 104 19.68 8.70 23.70
C ASN A 104 20.42 7.64 22.87
N LYS A 105 21.50 7.06 23.40
CA LYS A 105 22.26 6.00 22.71
C LYS A 105 21.46 4.71 22.58
N GLU A 106 20.72 4.33 23.61
CA GLU A 106 19.84 3.15 23.57
C GLU A 106 18.64 3.36 22.66
N LEU A 107 18.02 4.57 22.69
CA LEU A 107 16.97 4.92 21.72
C LEU A 107 17.49 4.93 20.28
N LEU A 108 18.72 5.40 20.04
CA LEU A 108 19.36 5.36 18.72
C LEU A 108 19.54 3.91 18.24
N CYS A 109 19.97 3.01 19.15
CA CYS A 109 20.10 1.60 18.82
C CYS A 109 18.75 0.97 18.44
N LEU A 110 17.69 1.26 19.19
CA LEU A 110 16.33 0.79 18.92
C LEU A 110 15.79 1.36 17.62
N PHE A 111 15.96 2.66 17.38
CA PHE A 111 15.56 3.33 16.15
C PHE A 111 16.27 2.74 14.92
N ASN A 112 17.58 2.51 14.99
CA ASN A 112 18.34 1.92 13.90
C ASN A 112 17.88 0.49 13.58
N LYS A 113 17.57 -0.33 14.58
CA LYS A 113 17.00 -1.67 14.37
C LYS A 113 15.64 -1.62 13.69
N TYR A 114 14.77 -0.67 14.10
CA TYR A 114 13.50 -0.45 13.44
C TYR A 114 13.71 -0.09 11.96
N ILE A 115 14.57 0.87 11.65
CA ILE A 115 14.86 1.29 10.27
C ILE A 115 15.45 0.14 9.43
N GLU A 116 16.35 -0.65 10.01
CA GLU A 116 16.91 -1.83 9.33
C GLU A 116 15.81 -2.83 8.96
N CYS A 117 14.94 -3.20 9.92
CA CYS A 117 13.82 -4.09 9.67
C CYS A 117 12.89 -3.54 8.58
N GLU A 118 12.57 -2.24 8.63
CA GLU A 118 11.70 -1.57 7.67
C GLU A 118 12.30 -1.59 6.25
N CYS A 119 13.56 -1.18 6.09
CA CYS A 119 14.23 -1.17 4.79
C CYS A 119 14.31 -2.57 4.17
N VAL A 120 14.66 -3.59 4.96
CA VAL A 120 14.78 -4.97 4.48
C VAL A 120 13.41 -5.54 4.08
N LEU A 121 12.38 -5.30 4.90
CA LEU A 121 11.01 -5.71 4.59
C LEU A 121 10.52 -5.06 3.31
N LEU A 122 10.69 -3.73 3.18
CA LEU A 122 10.24 -2.97 2.02
C LEU A 122 10.93 -3.43 0.73
N ALA A 123 12.23 -3.70 0.77
CA ALA A 123 12.96 -4.24 -0.38
C ALA A 123 12.31 -5.53 -0.90
N HIS A 124 11.99 -6.48 -0.02
CA HIS A 124 11.37 -7.75 -0.40
C HIS A 124 9.88 -7.59 -0.78
N TYR A 125 9.13 -6.76 -0.06
CA TYR A 125 7.72 -6.51 -0.33
C TYR A 125 7.48 -5.91 -1.72
N GLN A 126 8.36 -5.01 -2.15
CA GLN A 126 8.24 -4.33 -3.45
C GLN A 126 8.40 -5.27 -4.64
N VAL A 127 9.24 -6.29 -4.51
CA VAL A 127 9.38 -7.33 -5.55
C VAL A 127 8.05 -8.03 -5.81
N GLY A 128 7.33 -8.41 -4.73
CA GLY A 128 5.98 -8.99 -4.82
C GLY A 128 4.93 -8.01 -5.35
N GLY A 129 5.26 -6.74 -5.50
CA GLY A 129 4.37 -5.65 -5.94
C GLY A 129 3.92 -5.67 -7.40
N GLY A 130 4.23 -6.71 -8.16
CA GLY A 130 3.78 -6.87 -9.53
C GLY A 130 4.76 -6.35 -10.59
N ARG A 131 5.73 -5.49 -10.23
CA ARG A 131 6.72 -4.97 -11.19
C ARG A 131 7.68 -6.05 -11.70
N SER A 132 8.01 -7.02 -10.86
CA SER A 132 8.90 -8.14 -11.21
C SER A 132 8.14 -9.33 -11.85
N PHE A 133 6.81 -9.31 -11.89
CA PHE A 133 6.01 -10.44 -12.36
C PHE A 133 5.35 -10.31 -13.73
N PRO A 134 5.47 -9.21 -14.51
CA PRO A 134 4.72 -9.08 -15.77
C PRO A 134 4.99 -10.22 -16.76
N LEU A 135 6.23 -10.76 -16.80
CA LEU A 135 6.55 -11.88 -17.67
C LEU A 135 5.93 -13.20 -17.20
N LEU A 136 5.84 -13.41 -15.87
CA LEU A 136 5.17 -14.58 -15.30
C LEU A 136 3.66 -14.49 -15.55
N GLU A 137 3.07 -13.32 -15.30
CA GLU A 137 1.65 -13.06 -15.55
C GLU A 137 1.31 -13.24 -17.02
N LYS A 138 2.15 -12.72 -17.93
CA LYS A 138 1.97 -12.93 -19.37
C LYS A 138 2.02 -14.43 -19.71
N TYR A 139 3.03 -15.17 -19.23
CA TYR A 139 3.12 -16.59 -19.47
C TYR A 139 1.89 -17.36 -18.98
N VAL A 140 1.38 -17.00 -17.78
CA VAL A 140 0.17 -17.61 -17.23
C VAL A 140 -1.05 -17.26 -18.08
N LYS A 141 -1.24 -15.99 -18.45
CA LYS A 141 -2.35 -15.56 -19.32
C LYS A 141 -2.33 -16.27 -20.67
N ASP A 142 -1.18 -16.30 -21.35
CA ASP A 142 -1.00 -16.97 -22.65
C ASP A 142 -1.29 -18.49 -22.56
N GLY A 143 -0.91 -19.10 -21.41
CA GLY A 143 -1.22 -20.50 -21.13
C GLY A 143 -2.71 -20.76 -20.88
N LEU A 144 -3.38 -19.87 -20.18
CA LEU A 144 -4.82 -19.98 -19.88
C LEU A 144 -5.70 -19.68 -21.09
N VAL A 145 -5.31 -18.73 -21.97
CA VAL A 145 -6.00 -18.46 -23.24
C VAL A 145 -6.08 -19.72 -24.12
N LYS A 146 -5.03 -20.56 -24.11
CA LYS A 146 -5.03 -21.82 -24.84
C LYS A 146 -5.92 -22.92 -24.23
N GLN A 147 -6.34 -22.71 -22.99
CA GLN A 147 -7.08 -23.70 -22.19
C GLN A 147 -8.57 -23.41 -22.08
N PHE A 148 -8.97 -22.15 -22.17
CA PHE A 148 -10.34 -21.66 -21.98
C PHE A 148 -10.82 -20.86 -23.17
N SER A 149 -12.14 -20.89 -23.42
CA SER A 149 -12.75 -20.00 -24.41
C SER A 149 -12.60 -18.53 -24.02
N GLU A 150 -12.70 -17.63 -24.97
CA GLU A 150 -12.58 -16.19 -24.73
C GLU A 150 -13.61 -15.70 -23.69
N SER A 151 -14.82 -16.22 -23.74
CA SER A 151 -15.90 -15.90 -22.76
C SER A 151 -15.62 -16.39 -21.35
N GLU A 152 -14.85 -17.48 -21.18
CA GLU A 152 -14.51 -18.08 -19.89
C GLU A 152 -13.18 -17.58 -19.33
N PHE A 153 -12.32 -17.02 -20.17
CA PHE A 153 -10.94 -16.65 -19.83
C PHE A 153 -10.84 -15.75 -18.60
N ASN A 154 -11.53 -14.60 -18.61
CA ASN A 154 -11.47 -13.62 -17.52
C ASN A 154 -11.95 -14.22 -16.19
N LYS A 155 -13.04 -14.98 -16.22
CA LYS A 155 -13.59 -15.68 -15.04
C LYS A 155 -12.59 -16.69 -14.49
N ASN A 156 -12.03 -17.54 -15.33
CA ASN A 156 -11.10 -18.58 -14.91
C ASN A 156 -9.73 -18.01 -14.51
N CYS A 157 -9.26 -16.97 -15.16
CA CYS A 157 -8.03 -16.27 -14.76
C CYS A 157 -8.16 -15.70 -13.35
N THR A 158 -9.24 -14.96 -13.07
CA THR A 158 -9.52 -14.45 -11.72
C THR A 158 -9.67 -15.57 -10.70
N LEU A 159 -10.47 -16.61 -11.03
CA LEU A 159 -10.70 -17.75 -10.14
C LEU A 159 -9.38 -18.47 -9.78
N LEU A 160 -8.51 -18.71 -10.75
CA LEU A 160 -7.26 -19.46 -10.58
C LEU A 160 -6.18 -18.67 -9.85
N LEU A 161 -6.14 -17.35 -10.00
CA LEU A 161 -5.12 -16.49 -9.41
C LEU A 161 -5.52 -15.91 -8.05
N SER A 162 -6.80 -15.93 -7.66
CA SER A 162 -7.26 -15.43 -6.38
C SER A 162 -7.08 -16.47 -5.27
N SER A 163 -6.68 -16.01 -4.07
CA SER A 163 -6.82 -16.82 -2.85
C SER A 163 -8.27 -16.76 -2.38
N HIS A 164 -8.79 -17.91 -1.95
CA HIS A 164 -10.12 -18.03 -1.35
C HIS A 164 -10.02 -18.45 0.13
N GLU A 165 -8.85 -18.27 0.73
CA GLU A 165 -8.64 -18.44 2.16
C GLU A 165 -9.09 -17.17 2.92
N ILE A 166 -9.28 -17.30 4.23
CA ILE A 166 -9.54 -16.14 5.10
C ILE A 166 -8.28 -15.28 5.13
N ASP A 167 -8.38 -14.06 4.66
CA ASP A 167 -7.28 -13.10 4.66
C ASP A 167 -7.25 -12.24 5.93
N ILE A 168 -6.27 -11.33 6.04
CA ILE A 168 -6.11 -10.48 7.22
C ILE A 168 -7.27 -9.49 7.41
N LEU A 169 -7.91 -9.05 6.31
CA LEU A 169 -9.05 -8.15 6.38
C LEU A 169 -10.26 -8.86 6.98
N GLU A 170 -10.51 -10.10 6.55
CA GLU A 170 -11.60 -10.93 7.10
C GLU A 170 -11.31 -11.36 8.54
N LYS A 171 -10.05 -11.65 8.89
CA LYS A 171 -9.65 -11.94 10.28
C LYS A 171 -9.91 -10.74 11.20
N GLU A 172 -9.64 -9.54 10.71
CA GLU A 172 -9.93 -8.31 11.45
C GLU A 172 -11.45 -8.12 11.64
N GLU A 173 -12.27 -8.30 10.59
CA GLU A 173 -13.72 -8.18 10.69
C GLU A 173 -14.31 -9.22 11.66
N ILE A 174 -13.81 -10.46 11.64
CA ILE A 174 -14.20 -11.52 12.60
C ILE A 174 -13.82 -11.10 14.02
N SER A 175 -12.59 -10.67 14.24
CA SER A 175 -12.12 -10.20 15.54
C SER A 175 -12.96 -9.04 16.07
N LEU A 176 -13.29 -8.07 15.23
CA LEU A 176 -14.10 -6.91 15.63
C LEU A 176 -15.55 -7.31 15.96
N LEU A 177 -16.13 -8.29 15.23
CA LEU A 177 -17.44 -8.88 15.56
C LEU A 177 -17.42 -9.65 16.89
N ASP A 178 -16.32 -10.35 17.22
CA ASP A 178 -16.16 -11.08 18.48
C ASP A 178 -16.10 -10.16 19.71
N LEU A 179 -15.73 -8.88 19.53
CA LEU A 179 -15.76 -7.86 20.58
C LEU A 179 -17.21 -7.41 20.92
N GLY A 180 -18.18 -7.74 20.08
CA GLY A 180 -19.59 -7.40 20.27
C GLY A 180 -19.94 -5.97 19.86
N LEU A 181 -21.15 -5.52 20.28
CA LEU A 181 -21.74 -4.26 19.79
C LEU A 181 -21.13 -3.01 20.39
N ASN A 182 -20.73 -3.06 21.67
CA ASN A 182 -20.23 -1.90 22.43
C ASN A 182 -18.95 -2.26 23.19
N PRO A 183 -17.83 -2.54 22.49
CA PRO A 183 -16.57 -2.84 23.14
C PRO A 183 -16.00 -1.61 23.86
N SER A 184 -15.28 -1.84 24.98
CA SER A 184 -14.58 -0.77 25.68
C SER A 184 -13.42 -0.20 24.85
N ASP A 185 -13.00 1.02 25.18
CA ASP A 185 -11.89 1.68 24.50
C ASP A 185 -10.59 0.90 24.63
N GLU A 186 -10.34 0.28 25.80
CA GLU A 186 -9.17 -0.55 26.05
C GLU A 186 -9.10 -1.75 25.11
N VAL A 187 -10.21 -2.48 24.96
CA VAL A 187 -10.31 -3.64 24.07
C VAL A 187 -10.18 -3.22 22.61
N LEU A 188 -10.73 -2.06 22.22
CA LEU A 188 -10.57 -1.52 20.88
C LEU A 188 -9.12 -1.11 20.58
N LEU A 189 -8.38 -0.58 21.57
CA LEU A 189 -6.97 -0.25 21.40
C LEU A 189 -6.10 -1.53 21.29
N GLU A 190 -6.44 -2.59 22.02
CA GLU A 190 -5.79 -3.90 21.83
C GLU A 190 -6.06 -4.44 20.43
N HIS A 191 -7.31 -4.38 19.97
CA HIS A 191 -7.68 -4.73 18.59
C HIS A 191 -6.89 -3.90 17.56
N ALA A 192 -6.74 -2.58 17.79
CA ALA A 192 -5.96 -1.70 16.93
C ALA A 192 -4.49 -2.13 16.84
N ASN A 193 -3.88 -2.56 17.95
CA ASN A 193 -2.52 -3.08 17.96
C ASN A 193 -2.38 -4.40 17.18
N ASN A 194 -3.41 -5.25 17.21
CA ASN A 194 -3.40 -6.54 16.51
C ASN A 194 -3.65 -6.39 15.00
N TYR A 195 -4.34 -5.31 14.57
CA TYR A 195 -4.69 -5.03 13.18
C TYR A 195 -4.31 -3.62 12.76
N SER A 196 -3.09 -3.22 13.08
CA SER A 196 -2.58 -1.85 12.92
C SER A 196 -2.47 -1.38 11.47
N PHE A 197 -2.48 -2.27 10.51
CA PHE A 197 -2.43 -1.93 9.07
C PHE A 197 -3.55 -0.99 8.59
N GLN A 198 -4.62 -0.84 9.37
CA GLN A 198 -5.73 0.07 9.07
C GLN A 198 -5.42 1.52 9.43
N PHE A 199 -4.48 1.75 10.37
CA PHE A 199 -4.22 3.07 10.96
C PHE A 199 -3.02 3.78 10.32
N TYR A 200 -2.83 3.50 9.08
CA TYR A 200 -1.84 4.13 8.24
C TYR A 200 -1.96 5.68 8.30
N ASN A 201 -0.86 6.36 8.62
CA ASN A 201 -0.82 7.82 8.85
C ASN A 201 -1.86 8.36 9.84
N THR A 202 -2.38 7.55 10.75
CA THR A 202 -3.36 7.96 11.75
C THR A 202 -2.79 7.68 13.13
N TYR A 203 -2.55 8.73 13.92
CA TYR A 203 -1.81 8.65 15.17
C TYR A 203 -2.63 9.13 16.37
N GLU A 204 -3.81 9.69 16.13
CA GLU A 204 -4.73 10.21 17.12
C GLU A 204 -5.65 9.09 17.62
N ILE A 205 -5.52 8.74 18.91
CA ILE A 205 -6.26 7.64 19.53
C ILE A 205 -7.78 7.84 19.41
N GLU A 206 -8.27 9.06 19.55
CA GLU A 206 -9.69 9.37 19.44
C GLU A 206 -10.26 9.05 18.05
N ILE A 207 -9.50 9.37 16.98
CA ILE A 207 -9.90 9.07 15.60
C ILE A 207 -9.96 7.56 15.38
N ILE A 208 -8.97 6.82 15.89
CA ILE A 208 -8.91 5.36 15.80
C ILE A 208 -10.09 4.72 16.52
N LEU A 209 -10.36 5.15 17.75
CA LEU A 209 -11.49 4.63 18.54
C LEU A 209 -12.83 4.90 17.87
N ASN A 210 -13.06 6.11 17.39
CA ASN A 210 -14.29 6.46 16.68
C ASN A 210 -14.46 5.63 15.41
N PHE A 211 -13.42 5.47 14.61
CA PHE A 211 -13.42 4.63 13.42
C PHE A 211 -13.78 3.17 13.75
N LEU A 212 -13.17 2.58 14.79
CA LEU A 212 -13.44 1.21 15.20
C LEU A 212 -14.86 1.03 15.77
N LYS A 213 -15.35 1.99 16.55
CA LYS A 213 -16.74 1.98 17.08
C LYS A 213 -17.78 2.00 15.95
N GLU A 214 -17.61 2.89 14.98
CA GLU A 214 -18.50 2.98 13.81
C GLU A 214 -18.46 1.69 12.98
N ARG A 215 -17.26 1.17 12.77
CA ARG A 215 -17.04 -0.08 12.00
C ARG A 215 -17.63 -1.29 12.72
N SER A 216 -17.42 -1.43 14.05
CA SER A 216 -18.03 -2.48 14.86
C SER A 216 -19.56 -2.43 14.79
N LYS A 217 -20.15 -1.24 14.97
CA LYS A 217 -21.61 -1.04 14.86
C LYS A 217 -22.11 -1.52 13.50
N LYS A 218 -21.43 -1.12 12.41
CA LYS A 218 -21.83 -1.49 11.04
C LYS A 218 -21.72 -2.99 10.79
N LEU A 219 -20.63 -3.62 11.20
CA LEU A 219 -20.46 -5.07 11.07
C LEU A 219 -21.52 -5.86 11.86
N ASN A 220 -21.83 -5.42 13.07
CA ASN A 220 -22.88 -6.04 13.87
C ASN A 220 -24.28 -5.87 13.24
N GLN A 221 -24.57 -4.73 12.60
CA GLN A 221 -25.80 -4.56 11.84
C GLN A 221 -25.89 -5.48 10.63
N ASP A 222 -24.77 -5.67 9.89
CA ASP A 222 -24.74 -6.44 8.65
C ASP A 222 -24.75 -7.97 8.91
N TYR A 223 -24.18 -8.43 10.01
CA TYR A 223 -23.94 -9.86 10.30
C TYR A 223 -24.43 -10.34 11.67
N GLY A 224 -24.50 -9.47 12.68
CA GLY A 224 -24.91 -9.79 14.05
C GLY A 224 -23.91 -10.60 14.86
N SER A 225 -23.09 -11.45 14.23
CA SER A 225 -22.05 -12.24 14.89
C SER A 225 -20.98 -12.72 13.91
N SER A 226 -19.80 -13.06 14.42
CA SER A 226 -18.72 -13.71 13.67
C SER A 226 -19.15 -15.06 13.08
N LYS A 227 -20.02 -15.81 13.78
CA LYS A 227 -20.57 -17.06 13.28
C LYS A 227 -21.37 -16.85 12.00
N ASN A 228 -22.32 -15.93 12.00
CA ASN A 228 -23.13 -15.59 10.82
C ASN A 228 -22.27 -15.08 9.66
N TYR A 229 -21.27 -14.24 9.98
CA TYR A 229 -20.29 -13.75 9.01
C TYR A 229 -19.57 -14.93 8.34
N LEU A 230 -19.03 -15.86 9.13
CA LEU A 230 -18.31 -17.02 8.63
C LEU A 230 -19.22 -17.95 7.82
N GLU A 231 -20.45 -18.21 8.27
CA GLU A 231 -21.41 -19.04 7.53
C GLU A 231 -21.70 -18.46 6.15
N LYS A 232 -21.97 -17.15 6.07
CA LYS A 232 -22.24 -16.44 4.81
C LYS A 232 -21.04 -16.46 3.86
N LYS A 233 -19.84 -16.20 4.39
CA LYS A 233 -18.59 -16.18 3.61
C LYS A 233 -18.13 -17.59 3.22
N ASN A 234 -18.16 -18.56 4.13
CA ASN A 234 -17.69 -19.91 3.89
C ASN A 234 -18.50 -20.66 2.84
N LYS A 235 -19.82 -20.47 2.79
CA LYS A 235 -20.65 -21.07 1.73
C LYS A 235 -20.17 -20.67 0.35
N ARG A 236 -19.94 -19.37 0.14
CA ARG A 236 -19.42 -18.82 -1.14
C ARG A 236 -18.00 -19.32 -1.42
N LYS A 237 -17.10 -19.24 -0.42
CA LYS A 237 -15.72 -19.67 -0.55
C LYS A 237 -15.59 -21.15 -0.90
N LYS A 238 -16.39 -22.02 -0.27
CA LYS A 238 -16.39 -23.46 -0.55
C LYS A 238 -16.76 -23.76 -2.01
N LEU A 239 -17.74 -23.03 -2.57
CA LEU A 239 -18.10 -23.15 -3.97
C LEU A 239 -16.96 -22.70 -4.89
N LEU A 240 -16.33 -21.55 -4.61
CA LEU A 240 -15.21 -21.03 -5.39
C LEU A 240 -13.99 -21.95 -5.33
N LEU A 241 -13.66 -22.49 -4.15
CA LEU A 241 -12.57 -23.45 -3.97
C LEU A 241 -12.78 -24.75 -4.75
N ASN A 242 -14.01 -25.27 -4.75
CA ASN A 242 -14.34 -26.47 -5.51
C ASN A 242 -14.21 -26.22 -7.02
N GLU A 243 -14.73 -25.08 -7.50
CA GLU A 243 -14.61 -24.71 -8.91
C GLU A 243 -13.14 -24.44 -9.29
N GLN A 244 -12.39 -23.76 -8.43
CA GLN A 244 -10.96 -23.54 -8.63
C GLN A 244 -10.19 -24.86 -8.76
N LYS A 245 -10.43 -25.83 -7.87
CA LYS A 245 -9.82 -27.16 -7.94
C LYS A 245 -10.16 -27.89 -9.25
N LYS A 246 -11.43 -27.83 -9.66
CA LYS A 246 -11.92 -28.42 -10.90
C LYS A 246 -11.19 -27.83 -12.12
N GLN A 247 -11.10 -26.50 -12.23
CA GLN A 247 -10.45 -25.82 -13.35
C GLN A 247 -8.94 -26.03 -13.31
N PHE A 248 -8.31 -25.96 -12.12
CA PHE A 248 -6.88 -26.19 -11.94
C PHE A 248 -6.44 -27.60 -12.37
N ASN A 249 -7.26 -28.62 -12.09
CA ASN A 249 -6.97 -30.03 -12.47
C ASN A 249 -6.99 -30.24 -13.97
N LYS A 250 -7.72 -29.45 -14.76
CA LYS A 250 -7.72 -29.50 -16.22
C LYS A 250 -6.39 -29.06 -16.84
N ILE A 251 -5.58 -28.26 -16.13
CA ILE A 251 -4.31 -27.76 -16.62
C ILE A 251 -3.31 -28.92 -16.58
N LYS A 252 -2.76 -29.31 -17.75
CA LYS A 252 -1.76 -30.39 -17.84
C LYS A 252 -0.32 -29.88 -17.68
N ASN A 253 -0.05 -28.63 -18.08
CA ASN A 253 1.29 -28.05 -18.05
C ASN A 253 1.76 -27.79 -16.61
N LYS A 254 2.78 -28.54 -16.17
CA LYS A 254 3.35 -28.47 -14.80
C LYS A 254 3.91 -27.08 -14.47
N LYS A 255 4.62 -26.45 -15.42
CA LYS A 255 5.21 -25.12 -15.24
C LYS A 255 4.10 -24.07 -15.07
N LEU A 256 3.04 -24.17 -15.88
CA LEU A 256 1.87 -23.28 -15.75
C LEU A 256 1.19 -23.45 -14.39
N LYS A 257 0.99 -24.68 -13.92
CA LYS A 257 0.45 -24.96 -12.58
C LYS A 257 1.29 -24.32 -11.48
N ASN A 258 2.61 -24.50 -11.51
CA ASN A 258 3.52 -23.92 -10.54
C ASN A 258 3.41 -22.38 -10.50
N LEU A 259 3.41 -21.73 -11.67
CA LEU A 259 3.33 -20.26 -11.72
C LEU A 259 1.99 -19.72 -11.25
N ILE A 260 0.88 -20.42 -11.52
CA ILE A 260 -0.43 -20.07 -10.99
C ILE A 260 -0.42 -20.14 -9.45
N LEU A 261 0.13 -21.22 -8.89
CA LEU A 261 0.25 -21.37 -7.43
C LEU A 261 1.15 -20.30 -6.83
N PHE A 262 2.28 -20.01 -7.45
CA PHE A 262 3.20 -18.98 -7.01
C PHE A 262 2.54 -17.57 -7.00
N LEU A 263 1.90 -17.17 -8.10
CA LEU A 263 1.24 -15.86 -8.19
C LEU A 263 0.07 -15.75 -7.19
N ARG A 264 -0.70 -16.82 -6.98
CA ARG A 264 -1.75 -16.89 -5.96
C ARG A 264 -1.19 -16.72 -4.55
N GLU A 265 -0.10 -17.42 -4.24
CA GLU A 265 0.60 -17.33 -2.96
C GLU A 265 1.14 -15.91 -2.74
N GLN A 266 1.73 -15.28 -3.77
CA GLN A 266 2.20 -13.89 -3.66
C GLN A 266 1.04 -12.92 -3.35
N GLY A 267 -0.11 -13.10 -3.98
CA GLY A 267 -1.30 -12.30 -3.68
C GLY A 267 -1.74 -12.44 -2.22
N LYS A 268 -1.75 -13.67 -1.68
CA LYS A 268 -2.06 -13.96 -0.28
C LYS A 268 -1.04 -13.35 0.67
N LEU A 269 0.24 -13.62 0.44
CA LEU A 269 1.35 -13.13 1.27
C LEU A 269 1.37 -11.60 1.36
N ARG A 270 1.06 -10.89 0.28
CA ARG A 270 0.97 -9.43 0.29
C ARG A 270 -0.09 -8.89 1.26
N LEU A 271 -1.21 -9.58 1.39
CA LEU A 271 -2.25 -9.22 2.36
C LEU A 271 -1.80 -9.55 3.79
N GLU A 272 -1.23 -10.74 4.01
CA GLU A 272 -0.73 -11.14 5.34
C GLU A 272 0.39 -10.23 5.85
N TYR A 273 1.31 -9.83 4.96
CA TYR A 273 2.43 -8.95 5.33
C TYR A 273 2.03 -7.47 5.44
N LYS A 274 0.80 -7.11 5.07
CA LYS A 274 0.30 -5.74 5.15
C LYS A 274 0.35 -5.19 6.58
N GLU A 275 0.16 -6.05 7.58
CA GLU A 275 0.28 -5.71 9.01
C GLU A 275 1.65 -5.11 9.33
N TRP A 276 2.72 -5.69 8.79
CA TRP A 276 4.09 -5.25 9.03
C TRP A 276 4.61 -4.23 8.02
N LYS A 277 3.96 -4.07 6.87
CA LYS A 277 4.29 -3.05 5.86
C LYS A 277 3.58 -1.72 6.12
N ALA A 278 2.34 -1.77 6.60
CA ALA A 278 1.49 -0.59 6.75
C ALA A 278 1.20 -0.25 8.21
N GLY A 279 1.24 -1.24 9.10
CA GLY A 279 0.92 -1.08 10.53
C GLY A 279 2.13 -0.93 11.45
N GLU A 280 3.36 -1.16 10.96
CA GLU A 280 4.56 -1.12 11.79
C GLU A 280 4.80 0.26 12.42
N GLU A 281 4.54 1.34 11.69
CA GLU A 281 4.70 2.71 12.21
C GLU A 281 3.77 2.97 13.40
N TYR A 282 2.53 2.46 13.35
CA TYR A 282 1.61 2.50 14.48
C TYR A 282 2.11 1.68 15.67
N LYS A 283 2.62 0.47 15.42
CA LYS A 283 3.17 -0.41 16.48
C LYS A 283 4.37 0.22 17.19
N PHE A 284 5.18 0.99 16.50
CA PHE A 284 6.35 1.69 17.06
C PHE A 284 6.08 3.15 17.42
N LEU A 285 4.81 3.56 17.47
CA LEU A 285 4.42 4.95 17.69
C LEU A 285 4.98 5.57 18.97
N GLU A 286 5.08 4.79 20.05
CA GLU A 286 5.64 5.25 21.34
C GLU A 286 7.14 5.58 21.23
N LEU A 287 7.88 4.88 20.38
CA LEU A 287 9.28 5.23 20.08
C LEU A 287 9.34 6.63 19.44
N PHE A 288 8.49 6.90 18.47
CA PHE A 288 8.43 8.20 17.79
C PHE A 288 7.94 9.31 18.72
N ARG A 289 6.97 9.01 19.62
CA ARG A 289 6.50 9.93 20.66
C ARG A 289 7.62 10.31 21.61
N GLU A 290 8.40 9.33 22.08
CA GLU A 290 9.52 9.61 22.99
C GLU A 290 10.61 10.42 22.31
N ILE A 291 10.97 10.11 21.07
CA ILE A 291 11.95 10.88 20.28
C ILE A 291 11.45 12.32 20.07
N SER A 292 10.21 12.50 19.60
CA SER A 292 9.63 13.83 19.37
C SER A 292 9.55 14.67 20.67
N ARG A 293 9.21 14.04 21.80
CA ARG A 293 9.23 14.67 23.13
C ARG A 293 10.62 15.18 23.51
N ARG A 294 11.66 14.39 23.24
CA ARG A 294 13.07 14.82 23.52
C ARG A 294 13.53 15.93 22.62
N ILE A 295 13.06 15.97 21.37
CA ILE A 295 13.33 17.07 20.44
C ILE A 295 12.57 18.33 20.86
N GLY A 296 11.42 18.20 21.57
CA GLY A 296 10.57 19.31 21.97
C GLY A 296 9.57 19.74 20.90
N ILE A 297 9.09 18.81 20.05
CA ILE A 297 8.11 19.07 18.99
C ILE A 297 6.96 18.05 19.05
N SER A 298 5.85 18.34 18.36
CA SER A 298 4.74 17.40 18.27
C SER A 298 5.12 16.16 17.44
N LEU A 299 4.47 15.02 17.72
CA LEU A 299 4.66 13.79 16.94
C LEU A 299 4.41 14.03 15.45
N LYS A 300 3.32 14.73 15.11
CA LYS A 300 2.96 15.06 13.71
C LYS A 300 4.07 15.86 13.03
N GLU A 301 4.62 16.86 13.72
CA GLU A 301 5.73 17.64 13.20
C GLU A 301 6.99 16.79 13.01
N TYR A 302 7.32 15.94 13.98
CA TYR A 302 8.44 15.01 13.89
C TYR A 302 8.34 14.11 12.65
N LEU A 303 7.23 13.39 12.51
CA LEU A 303 7.02 12.44 11.41
C LEU A 303 6.98 13.10 10.03
N SER A 304 6.55 14.38 9.95
CA SER A 304 6.49 15.12 8.69
C SER A 304 7.78 15.85 8.32
N THR A 305 8.73 16.05 9.26
CA THR A 305 9.88 16.93 9.02
C THR A 305 11.25 16.32 9.29
N TYR A 306 11.35 15.25 10.10
CA TYR A 306 12.63 14.62 10.41
C TYR A 306 12.91 13.43 9.48
N LYS A 307 14.08 13.40 8.88
CA LYS A 307 14.62 12.24 8.16
C LYS A 307 15.27 11.26 9.13
N ILE A 308 15.60 10.09 8.63
CA ILE A 308 16.36 9.07 9.38
C ILE A 308 17.66 9.67 9.93
N GLU A 309 18.44 10.33 9.09
CA GLU A 309 19.73 10.92 9.45
C GLU A 309 19.61 12.06 10.47
N ASP A 310 18.53 12.86 10.39
CA ASP A 310 18.28 13.93 11.38
C ASP A 310 17.97 13.35 12.76
N THR A 311 17.17 12.28 12.81
CA THR A 311 16.87 11.55 14.04
C THR A 311 18.12 10.95 14.64
N GLN A 312 18.95 10.30 13.82
CA GLN A 312 20.23 9.75 14.25
C GLN A 312 21.18 10.85 14.76
N LEU A 313 21.23 11.98 14.06
CA LEU A 313 22.06 13.13 14.46
C LEU A 313 21.59 13.73 15.78
N PHE A 314 20.28 13.86 15.98
CA PHE A 314 19.73 14.33 17.24
C PHE A 314 20.05 13.36 18.41
N LEU A 315 19.76 12.09 18.24
CA LEU A 315 19.98 11.09 19.31
C LEU A 315 21.48 10.90 19.64
N ASN A 316 22.38 11.12 18.67
CA ASN A 316 23.82 10.99 18.87
C ASN A 316 24.47 12.28 19.38
N LYS A 317 24.05 13.46 18.88
CA LYS A 317 24.74 14.74 19.10
C LYS A 317 23.85 15.87 19.63
N GLY A 318 22.56 15.62 19.87
CA GLY A 318 21.60 16.64 20.30
C GLY A 318 21.27 17.71 19.26
N LYS A 319 21.69 17.54 17.98
CA LYS A 319 21.45 18.54 16.93
C LYS A 319 20.06 18.43 16.36
N THR A 320 19.31 19.53 16.35
CA THR A 320 17.99 19.66 15.73
C THR A 320 18.07 20.34 14.38
N ILE A 321 17.05 20.18 13.56
CA ILE A 321 16.91 20.92 12.29
C ILE A 321 16.23 22.26 12.52
N GLU A 322 16.62 23.26 11.74
CA GLU A 322 16.09 24.63 11.83
C GLU A 322 14.60 24.69 11.45
N LEU A 323 13.87 25.64 12.05
CA LEU A 323 12.44 25.84 11.76
C LEU A 323 12.17 26.07 10.27
N LYS A 324 12.99 26.90 9.62
CA LYS A 324 12.87 27.17 8.18
C LYS A 324 12.95 25.90 7.32
N GLU A 325 13.84 24.97 7.67
CA GLU A 325 13.94 23.68 6.97
C GLU A 325 12.74 22.80 7.26
N ARG A 326 12.24 22.76 8.51
CA ARG A 326 11.02 22.02 8.86
C ARG A 326 9.82 22.52 8.05
N ASP A 327 9.65 23.84 7.94
CA ASP A 327 8.55 24.45 7.18
C ASP A 327 8.67 24.20 5.67
N ALA A 328 9.90 24.16 5.14
CA ALA A 328 10.15 23.79 3.76
C ALA A 328 9.75 22.33 3.48
N ARG A 329 10.09 21.41 4.39
CA ARG A 329 9.77 19.99 4.27
C ARG A 329 8.27 19.69 4.40
N LYS A 330 7.53 20.43 5.25
CA LYS A 330 6.06 20.30 5.35
C LYS A 330 5.37 20.55 4.01
N LYS A 331 5.89 21.47 3.20
CA LYS A 331 5.33 21.81 1.88
C LYS A 331 5.72 20.80 0.82
N ILE A 332 7.01 20.60 0.66
CA ILE A 332 7.55 19.68 -0.34
C ILE A 332 8.94 19.19 0.04
N PHE A 333 9.18 17.90 -0.20
CA PHE A 333 10.51 17.33 -0.22
C PHE A 333 10.65 16.30 -1.35
N VAL A 334 11.88 16.01 -1.72
CA VAL A 334 12.24 15.09 -2.79
C VAL A 334 13.37 14.20 -2.33
N TYR A 335 13.21 12.88 -2.50
CA TYR A 335 14.30 11.93 -2.58
C TYR A 335 14.52 11.55 -4.04
N PHE A 336 15.75 11.66 -4.48
CA PHE A 336 16.13 11.39 -5.87
C PHE A 336 17.39 10.53 -5.92
N GLN A 337 17.38 9.53 -6.78
CA GLN A 337 18.59 8.79 -7.17
C GLN A 337 18.59 8.61 -8.68
N LYS A 338 19.75 8.85 -9.27
CA LYS A 338 20.06 8.51 -10.65
C LYS A 338 21.54 8.22 -10.80
N ASP A 339 21.87 7.19 -11.58
CA ASP A 339 23.27 6.78 -11.80
C ASP A 339 24.06 6.59 -10.50
N GLY A 340 23.42 6.02 -9.45
CA GLY A 340 23.99 5.80 -8.11
C GLY A 340 24.16 7.07 -7.25
N LYS A 341 23.82 8.25 -7.75
CA LYS A 341 23.90 9.52 -7.00
C LYS A 341 22.59 9.82 -6.30
N LYS A 342 22.62 9.86 -4.97
CA LYS A 342 21.47 10.18 -4.12
C LYS A 342 21.44 11.67 -3.77
N GLN A 343 20.25 12.24 -3.76
CA GLN A 343 19.99 13.61 -3.38
C GLN A 343 18.68 13.73 -2.60
N PHE A 344 18.69 14.54 -1.54
CA PHE A 344 17.52 15.03 -0.85
C PHE A 344 17.41 16.55 -1.04
N ALA A 345 16.19 17.05 -1.26
CA ALA A 345 15.91 18.48 -1.37
C ALA A 345 14.56 18.79 -0.73
N SER A 346 14.36 20.02 -0.25
CA SER A 346 13.12 20.54 0.32
C SER A 346 12.81 21.94 -0.17
N GLY A 347 11.55 22.37 -0.07
CA GLY A 347 11.09 23.70 -0.47
C GLY A 347 11.45 24.06 -1.91
N ASN A 348 11.93 25.27 -2.15
CA ASN A 348 12.25 25.78 -3.49
C ASN A 348 13.30 24.92 -4.22
N LYS A 349 14.24 24.30 -3.50
CA LYS A 349 15.21 23.39 -4.12
C LYS A 349 14.55 22.12 -4.63
N ALA A 350 13.56 21.62 -3.90
CA ALA A 350 12.77 20.46 -4.33
C ALA A 350 11.93 20.82 -5.57
N GLU A 351 11.25 21.97 -5.58
CA GLU A 351 10.48 22.43 -6.75
C GLU A 351 11.36 22.54 -8.00
N TYR A 352 12.52 23.17 -7.86
CA TYR A 352 13.48 23.28 -8.97
C TYR A 352 13.94 21.91 -9.49
N LEU A 353 14.20 20.97 -8.57
CA LEU A 353 14.63 19.62 -8.94
C LEU A 353 13.53 18.87 -9.70
N VAL A 354 12.28 18.98 -9.24
CA VAL A 354 11.10 18.37 -9.90
C VAL A 354 10.94 18.96 -11.31
N GLU A 355 10.98 20.29 -11.46
CA GLU A 355 10.88 20.93 -12.78
C GLU A 355 12.02 20.50 -13.72
N LYS A 356 13.23 20.38 -13.21
CA LYS A 356 14.39 19.95 -13.98
C LYS A 356 14.26 18.50 -14.48
N ILE A 357 13.69 17.61 -13.67
CA ILE A 357 13.59 16.17 -13.97
C ILE A 357 12.35 15.86 -14.81
N LEU A 358 11.19 16.38 -14.42
CA LEU A 358 9.91 16.06 -15.05
C LEU A 358 9.49 17.09 -16.15
N GLY A 359 10.16 18.24 -16.20
CA GLY A 359 9.79 19.38 -17.03
C GLY A 359 8.64 20.21 -16.40
N LYS A 360 8.40 21.40 -16.94
CA LYS A 360 7.25 22.21 -16.54
C LYS A 360 5.97 21.51 -17.02
N SER A 361 5.07 21.19 -16.12
CA SER A 361 3.75 20.60 -16.46
C SER A 361 2.96 21.59 -17.29
N LYS A 362 3.04 21.46 -18.62
CA LYS A 362 2.25 22.24 -19.59
C LYS A 362 1.23 21.41 -20.37
N ASN A 363 1.21 20.09 -20.18
CA ASN A 363 0.28 19.24 -20.92
C ASN A 363 -1.01 19.08 -20.13
N LYS A 364 -2.07 19.77 -20.54
CA LYS A 364 -3.43 19.30 -20.36
C LYS A 364 -3.52 17.97 -21.10
N LEU A 365 -3.38 16.87 -20.36
CA LEU A 365 -3.70 15.55 -20.91
C LEU A 365 -5.21 15.54 -21.19
N THR A 366 -5.58 15.32 -22.44
CA THR A 366 -6.98 15.30 -22.89
C THR A 366 -7.57 13.89 -22.89
N GLU A 367 -6.78 12.88 -22.58
CA GLU A 367 -7.20 11.47 -22.62
C GLU A 367 -6.67 10.71 -21.41
N LEU A 368 -7.56 9.95 -20.76
CA LEU A 368 -7.25 8.98 -19.72
C LEU A 368 -7.30 7.56 -20.29
N LYS A 369 -6.24 6.78 -20.06
CA LYS A 369 -6.19 5.35 -20.42
C LYS A 369 -6.19 4.52 -19.15
N GLY A 370 -6.96 3.43 -19.14
CA GLY A 370 -7.01 2.50 -18.03
C GLY A 370 -7.51 1.13 -18.46
N ILE A 371 -7.57 0.20 -17.53
CA ILE A 371 -8.06 -1.16 -17.75
C ILE A 371 -9.47 -1.24 -17.19
N SER A 372 -10.45 -1.59 -18.04
CA SER A 372 -11.81 -1.88 -17.59
C SER A 372 -11.80 -3.14 -16.73
N ALA A 373 -11.97 -2.96 -15.42
CA ALA A 373 -11.94 -4.03 -14.42
C ALA A 373 -13.34 -4.57 -14.10
N SER A 374 -14.36 -3.72 -14.20
CA SER A 374 -15.78 -4.06 -14.13
C SER A 374 -16.50 -3.25 -15.19
N SER A 375 -17.25 -3.91 -16.05
CA SER A 375 -17.94 -3.27 -17.17
C SER A 375 -19.20 -2.55 -16.71
N GLY A 376 -19.56 -1.47 -17.44
CA GLY A 376 -20.76 -0.70 -17.22
C GLY A 376 -20.64 0.68 -17.84
N LYS A 377 -21.75 1.45 -17.81
CA LYS A 377 -21.84 2.82 -18.31
C LYS A 377 -22.67 3.63 -17.32
N VAL A 378 -22.07 4.68 -16.76
CA VAL A 378 -22.73 5.59 -15.83
C VAL A 378 -22.27 7.02 -16.07
N THR A 379 -23.14 7.97 -15.74
CA THR A 379 -22.83 9.40 -15.71
C THR A 379 -22.90 9.88 -14.28
N GLY A 380 -21.89 10.63 -13.82
CA GLY A 380 -21.85 11.14 -12.45
C GLY A 380 -20.81 12.23 -12.27
N LYS A 381 -20.83 12.85 -11.10
CA LYS A 381 -19.83 13.85 -10.69
C LYS A 381 -18.61 13.19 -10.13
N ILE A 382 -17.44 13.66 -10.48
CA ILE A 382 -16.16 13.22 -9.92
C ILE A 382 -16.04 13.66 -8.46
N ARG A 383 -15.63 12.72 -7.59
CA ARG A 383 -15.15 12.97 -6.24
C ARG A 383 -13.81 12.31 -6.05
N ILE A 384 -12.78 13.11 -5.86
CA ILE A 384 -11.42 12.64 -5.62
C ILE A 384 -11.25 12.46 -4.11
N ILE A 385 -10.93 11.22 -3.72
CA ILE A 385 -10.63 10.87 -2.32
C ILE A 385 -9.26 10.21 -2.29
N LEU A 386 -8.32 10.87 -1.62
CA LEU A 386 -6.94 10.38 -1.51
C LEU A 386 -6.78 9.61 -0.20
N PRO A 387 -6.26 8.38 -0.21
CA PRO A 387 -6.09 7.56 0.99
C PRO A 387 -4.84 8.02 1.78
N ILE A 388 -4.86 9.24 2.32
CA ILE A 388 -3.74 9.81 3.10
C ILE A 388 -3.79 9.33 4.55
N GLY A 389 -4.95 9.39 5.19
CA GLY A 389 -5.21 8.95 6.55
C GLY A 389 -6.71 8.82 6.80
N ILE A 390 -7.11 8.28 7.95
CA ILE A 390 -8.55 8.08 8.28
C ILE A 390 -9.28 9.42 8.36
N LYS A 391 -8.66 10.40 8.99
CA LYS A 391 -9.27 11.74 9.18
C LYS A 391 -9.56 12.43 7.87
N GLU A 392 -8.59 12.49 6.99
CA GLU A 392 -8.70 13.11 5.67
C GLU A 392 -9.78 12.41 4.84
N VAL A 393 -9.79 11.09 4.83
CA VAL A 393 -10.83 10.30 4.14
C VAL A 393 -12.21 10.56 4.73
N GLN A 394 -12.36 10.64 6.06
CA GLN A 394 -13.64 10.94 6.71
C GLN A 394 -14.16 12.35 6.38
N GLU A 395 -13.28 13.35 6.30
CA GLU A 395 -13.68 14.69 5.86
C GLU A 395 -14.17 14.70 4.40
N ASP A 396 -13.42 14.06 3.50
CA ASP A 396 -13.80 13.94 2.08
C ASP A 396 -15.12 13.17 1.91
N MET A 397 -15.35 12.15 2.75
CA MET A 397 -16.60 11.35 2.76
C MET A 397 -17.85 12.18 3.04
N LYS A 398 -17.75 13.26 3.81
CA LYS A 398 -18.90 14.14 4.12
C LYS A 398 -19.47 14.80 2.86
N HIS A 399 -18.63 14.96 1.84
CA HIS A 399 -18.99 15.59 0.57
C HIS A 399 -19.30 14.59 -0.54
N PHE A 400 -19.26 13.28 -0.25
CA PHE A 400 -19.54 12.23 -1.22
C PHE A 400 -21.02 11.89 -1.24
N GLU A 401 -21.68 12.14 -2.35
CA GLU A 401 -23.10 11.89 -2.58
C GLU A 401 -23.31 10.52 -3.27
N GLU A 402 -24.49 9.94 -3.11
CA GLU A 402 -24.87 8.74 -3.85
C GLU A 402 -24.97 9.07 -5.34
N GLY A 403 -24.33 8.28 -6.21
CA GLY A 403 -24.27 8.57 -7.62
C GLY A 403 -22.97 9.27 -8.07
N ASP A 404 -22.15 9.74 -7.14
CA ASP A 404 -20.83 10.28 -7.46
C ASP A 404 -19.90 9.17 -8.01
N ILE A 405 -18.93 9.58 -8.81
CA ILE A 405 -17.85 8.72 -9.31
C ILE A 405 -16.62 8.90 -8.44
N LEU A 406 -16.22 7.82 -7.75
CA LEU A 406 -15.03 7.81 -6.92
C LEU A 406 -13.77 7.79 -7.78
N VAL A 407 -12.90 8.79 -7.60
CA VAL A 407 -11.55 8.81 -8.15
C VAL A 407 -10.54 8.78 -7.00
N THR A 408 -9.63 7.81 -7.05
CA THR A 408 -8.61 7.62 -5.99
C THR A 408 -7.30 7.10 -6.56
N THR A 409 -6.22 7.26 -5.82
CA THR A 409 -4.93 6.68 -6.24
C THR A 409 -4.95 5.15 -6.16
N MET A 410 -5.52 4.61 -5.07
CA MET A 410 -5.75 3.19 -4.83
C MET A 410 -6.88 3.01 -3.83
N THR A 411 -7.45 1.81 -3.76
CA THR A 411 -8.45 1.49 -2.74
C THR A 411 -7.79 0.93 -1.48
N GLN A 412 -8.23 1.40 -0.34
CA GLN A 412 -7.85 0.93 1.00
C GLN A 412 -9.12 0.56 1.80
N PRO A 413 -9.00 -0.18 2.92
CA PRO A 413 -10.18 -0.57 3.71
C PRO A 413 -11.03 0.60 4.21
N ASN A 414 -10.40 1.74 4.52
CA ASN A 414 -11.07 2.95 5.01
C ASN A 414 -12.01 3.62 4.00
N ILE A 415 -11.88 3.33 2.69
CA ILE A 415 -12.77 3.89 1.64
C ILE A 415 -13.82 2.88 1.15
N LEU A 416 -13.91 1.69 1.75
CA LEU A 416 -14.85 0.65 1.32
C LEU A 416 -16.32 1.11 1.39
N LEU A 417 -16.66 1.92 2.40
CA LEU A 417 -18.01 2.47 2.55
C LEU A 417 -18.39 3.41 1.41
N ILE A 418 -17.41 4.17 0.90
CA ILE A 418 -17.59 5.07 -0.25
C ILE A 418 -17.76 4.25 -1.53
N MET A 419 -16.94 3.20 -1.70
CA MET A 419 -17.05 2.33 -2.87
C MET A 419 -18.44 1.72 -3.04
N LYS A 420 -19.16 1.47 -1.93
CA LYS A 420 -20.54 0.95 -1.95
C LYS A 420 -21.57 2.01 -2.39
N LYS A 421 -21.28 3.31 -2.24
CA LYS A 421 -22.14 4.43 -2.65
C LYS A 421 -21.81 4.94 -4.05
N ALA A 422 -20.60 4.68 -4.52
CA ALA A 422 -20.11 5.16 -5.80
C ALA A 422 -20.85 4.54 -6.97
N SER A 423 -21.23 5.33 -7.97
CA SER A 423 -21.79 4.86 -9.22
C SER A 423 -20.74 4.24 -10.14
N ALA A 424 -19.49 4.71 -10.06
CA ALA A 424 -18.32 4.10 -10.70
C ALA A 424 -17.07 4.37 -9.89
N ILE A 425 -16.00 3.61 -10.16
CA ILE A 425 -14.71 3.73 -9.48
C ILE A 425 -13.59 3.85 -10.51
N ILE A 426 -12.74 4.87 -10.34
CA ILE A 426 -11.55 5.10 -11.15
C ILE A 426 -10.33 5.11 -10.23
N THR A 427 -9.29 4.32 -10.56
CA THR A 427 -8.06 4.32 -9.78
C THR A 427 -6.82 4.57 -10.63
N ASP A 428 -5.87 5.35 -10.09
CA ASP A 428 -4.57 5.56 -10.75
C ASP A 428 -3.76 4.27 -10.78
N GLN A 429 -3.83 3.49 -9.72
CA GLN A 429 -3.10 2.24 -9.56
C GLN A 429 -4.03 1.03 -9.70
N GLY A 430 -3.40 -0.12 -9.98
CA GLY A 430 -4.07 -1.40 -9.97
C GLY A 430 -4.15 -2.06 -11.35
N GLY A 431 -4.52 -3.32 -11.32
CA GLY A 431 -4.76 -4.16 -12.48
C GLY A 431 -6.01 -5.01 -12.26
N MET A 432 -6.26 -5.98 -13.12
CA MET A 432 -7.44 -6.86 -13.10
C MET A 432 -7.63 -7.64 -11.78
N THR A 433 -6.57 -7.83 -11.01
CA THR A 433 -6.56 -8.54 -9.72
C THR A 433 -6.41 -7.60 -8.52
N SER A 434 -6.44 -6.28 -8.73
CA SER A 434 -6.35 -5.31 -7.64
C SER A 434 -7.58 -5.33 -6.74
N HIS A 435 -7.45 -4.83 -5.52
CA HIS A 435 -8.55 -4.71 -4.56
C HIS A 435 -9.74 -3.91 -5.15
N ALA A 436 -9.48 -2.79 -5.83
CA ALA A 436 -10.51 -2.03 -6.55
C ALA A 436 -11.27 -2.89 -7.55
N ALA A 437 -10.53 -3.65 -8.38
CA ALA A 437 -11.11 -4.50 -9.41
C ALA A 437 -11.98 -5.64 -8.82
N VAL A 438 -11.52 -6.26 -7.73
CA VAL A 438 -12.24 -7.35 -7.07
C VAL A 438 -13.53 -6.83 -6.43
N ILE A 439 -13.42 -5.80 -5.61
CA ILE A 439 -14.58 -5.22 -4.90
C ILE A 439 -15.60 -4.65 -5.87
N SER A 440 -15.17 -3.94 -6.94
CA SER A 440 -16.10 -3.38 -7.92
C SER A 440 -16.95 -4.47 -8.62
N ARG A 441 -16.34 -5.61 -8.95
CA ARG A 441 -17.09 -6.76 -9.51
C ARG A 441 -18.05 -7.37 -8.49
N GLU A 442 -17.66 -7.43 -7.22
CA GLU A 442 -18.53 -7.93 -6.14
C GLU A 442 -19.74 -7.02 -5.90
N LEU A 443 -19.54 -5.71 -6.04
CA LEU A 443 -20.57 -4.68 -5.89
C LEU A 443 -21.39 -4.47 -7.17
N GLY A 444 -20.93 -4.99 -8.32
CA GLY A 444 -21.55 -4.71 -9.63
C GLY A 444 -21.35 -3.27 -10.11
N VAL A 445 -20.33 -2.56 -9.61
CA VAL A 445 -20.06 -1.17 -9.92
C VAL A 445 -19.04 -1.09 -11.07
N PRO A 446 -19.26 -0.28 -12.12
CA PRO A 446 -18.27 -0.04 -13.17
C PRO A 446 -16.95 0.44 -12.61
N CYS A 447 -15.83 -0.08 -13.16
CA CYS A 447 -14.52 0.24 -12.60
C CYS A 447 -13.44 0.29 -13.68
N ILE A 448 -12.64 1.37 -13.65
CA ILE A 448 -11.44 1.55 -14.45
C ILE A 448 -10.24 1.63 -13.49
N VAL A 449 -9.23 0.79 -13.71
CA VAL A 449 -8.01 0.75 -12.89
C VAL A 449 -6.77 1.04 -13.74
N GLY A 450 -5.69 1.50 -13.08
CA GLY A 450 -4.41 1.71 -13.75
C GLY A 450 -4.41 2.91 -14.71
N THR A 451 -5.12 3.98 -14.39
CA THR A 451 -5.13 5.21 -15.19
C THR A 451 -3.84 6.03 -15.04
N TYR A 452 -3.05 5.79 -14.01
CA TYR A 452 -1.80 6.46 -13.65
C TYR A 452 -1.92 7.93 -13.23
N ASN A 453 -2.99 8.65 -13.62
CA ASN A 453 -3.07 10.10 -13.46
C ASN A 453 -4.49 10.67 -13.35
N ALA A 454 -5.52 9.87 -13.18
CA ALA A 454 -6.91 10.34 -13.07
C ALA A 454 -7.07 11.35 -11.93
N THR A 455 -6.46 11.08 -10.75
CA THR A 455 -6.49 11.99 -9.60
C THR A 455 -5.82 13.35 -9.84
N ARG A 456 -5.03 13.51 -10.91
CA ARG A 456 -4.31 14.74 -11.25
C ARG A 456 -4.89 15.49 -12.43
N ILE A 457 -5.70 14.81 -13.24
CA ILE A 457 -6.30 15.38 -14.45
C ILE A 457 -7.75 15.81 -14.20
N LEU A 458 -8.49 14.98 -13.47
CA LEU A 458 -9.88 15.25 -13.10
C LEU A 458 -9.96 16.18 -11.91
N ASN A 459 -11.06 16.92 -11.80
CA ASN A 459 -11.33 17.80 -10.68
C ASN A 459 -12.63 17.39 -9.99
N ASN A 460 -12.74 17.69 -8.68
CA ASN A 460 -13.98 17.50 -7.96
C ASN A 460 -15.11 18.31 -8.63
N GLY A 461 -16.21 17.61 -8.91
CA GLY A 461 -17.39 18.19 -9.54
C GLY A 461 -17.44 18.10 -11.08
N ASP A 462 -16.34 17.64 -11.74
CA ASP A 462 -16.39 17.35 -13.19
C ASP A 462 -17.51 16.32 -13.45
N LEU A 463 -18.33 16.58 -14.46
CA LEU A 463 -19.36 15.63 -14.90
C LEU A 463 -18.78 14.77 -16.02
N VAL A 464 -18.77 13.45 -15.81
CA VAL A 464 -18.21 12.49 -16.77
C VAL A 464 -19.15 11.31 -17.00
N GLU A 465 -18.96 10.63 -18.15
CA GLU A 465 -19.65 9.40 -18.48
C GLU A 465 -18.62 8.27 -18.60
#